data_32ba8ec50e8ca8ba642435db2e227e5b
#
_entry.id   32ba8ec50e8ca8ba642435db2e227e5b
#
_cell.length_a   1.000
_cell.length_b   1.000
_cell.length_c   1.000
_cell.angle_alpha   90.00
_cell.angle_beta   90.00
_cell.angle_gamma   90.00
#
_symmetry.space_group_name_H-M   'P 1'
#
loop_
_entity.id
_entity.type
_entity.pdbx_description
1 polymer ?
#
loop_
_entity_poly.entity_id
_entity_poly.type
_entity_poly.pdbx_seq_one_letter_code
_entity_poly.pdbx_strand_id
1 'polypeptide(L)'
;HSPPCRVHVGYGMSWRFLRRCHDLRLAWLERRVQRCPDDLSQRCAAALQHCKAAEVEEKEMHLGEAQRHLEVVLHKSEDPQYLHHVLTTVVGPKLFYDLPLLTSRFMRKIALHKECMEEFGSRSEFEERATAYHFANALAILKACNERQAAEEMFQEATSLQWQGKQAISWHCLEQTPAVHIDGLEHRKFWDPPPELAHVLEENVENVRTDLLEMQSSWGSQIPAYPNLVETSQGVWDMLQLYSSRRWNLEACDLMPRTAELLQKYLPTANLPYIHYNTEEVVLFLLTPGSKVRLHNGGSNAPINLSLGLTGSNGAFLEVAGEVRPFQDGKVLAFDDGSDHRVWHDGLEDRWVLVVRMMHPQLATEPYRFFSRAWTRRSCFETWDEERHQQLTQLTNGT
;
A
#
# COMPACT_ATOMS: atom_id res chain seq x y z
N HIS A 1 6.17 47.02 -20.08
CA HIS A 1 6.85 45.80 -19.60
C HIS A 1 6.21 44.60 -20.24
N SER A 2 6.90 44.03 -21.26
CA SER A 2 6.50 42.84 -22.00
C SER A 2 6.80 41.57 -21.16
N PRO A 3 5.96 40.53 -21.20
CA PRO A 3 6.25 39.27 -20.53
C PRO A 3 7.33 38.48 -21.32
N PRO A 4 8.14 37.65 -20.62
CA PRO A 4 9.20 36.89 -21.28
C PRO A 4 8.61 35.75 -22.14
N CYS A 5 9.11 35.67 -23.38
CA CYS A 5 8.87 34.57 -24.30
C CYS A 5 9.21 33.22 -23.66
N ARG A 6 8.20 32.36 -23.51
CA ARG A 6 8.45 30.93 -23.28
C ARG A 6 8.94 30.33 -24.60
N VAL A 7 10.19 29.95 -24.61
CA VAL A 7 10.76 29.10 -25.66
C VAL A 7 10.17 27.70 -25.47
N HIS A 8 9.19 27.34 -26.28
CA HIS A 8 8.80 25.96 -26.49
C HIS A 8 9.91 25.27 -27.27
N VAL A 9 10.76 24.52 -26.60
CA VAL A 9 11.63 23.53 -27.24
C VAL A 9 10.75 22.31 -27.59
N GLY A 10 10.18 22.39 -28.80
CA GLY A 10 9.44 21.28 -29.40
C GLY A 10 10.43 20.24 -29.96
N TYR A 11 10.84 19.24 -29.17
CA TYR A 11 11.35 17.99 -29.73
C TYR A 11 10.18 17.02 -29.88
N GLY A 12 9.39 17.23 -30.92
CA GLY A 12 8.45 16.24 -31.41
C GLY A 12 9.16 15.12 -32.14
N MET A 13 9.85 14.22 -31.42
CA MET A 13 10.16 12.92 -32.01
C MET A 13 8.83 12.21 -32.31
N SER A 14 8.64 11.80 -33.59
CA SER A 14 7.39 11.19 -33.99
C SER A 14 7.23 9.88 -33.18
N TRP A 15 6.00 9.62 -32.72
CA TRP A 15 5.63 8.43 -31.96
C TRP A 15 6.12 7.12 -32.65
N ARG A 16 6.10 7.11 -33.99
CA ARG A 16 6.61 6.01 -34.81
C ARG A 16 8.13 5.80 -34.67
N PHE A 17 8.91 6.87 -34.45
CA PHE A 17 10.35 6.77 -34.26
C PHE A 17 10.67 6.18 -32.88
N LEU A 18 10.01 6.65 -31.83
CA LEU A 18 10.17 6.12 -30.46
C LEU A 18 9.81 4.63 -30.39
N ARG A 19 8.70 4.24 -31.02
CA ARG A 19 8.29 2.84 -31.14
C ARG A 19 9.34 1.99 -31.84
N ARG A 20 9.86 2.43 -32.97
CA ARG A 20 10.90 1.69 -33.72
C ARG A 20 12.18 1.53 -32.92
N CYS A 21 12.58 2.53 -32.14
CA CYS A 21 13.74 2.44 -31.25
C CYS A 21 13.49 1.41 -30.13
N HIS A 22 12.28 1.37 -29.58
CA HIS A 22 11.87 0.41 -28.56
C HIS A 22 11.90 -1.02 -29.10
N ASP A 23 11.33 -1.28 -30.28
CA ASP A 23 11.32 -2.59 -30.93
C ASP A 23 12.74 -3.09 -31.24
N LEU A 24 13.61 -2.22 -31.70
CA LEU A 24 15.02 -2.53 -31.98
C LEU A 24 15.78 -2.89 -30.69
N ARG A 25 15.52 -2.16 -29.60
CA ARG A 25 16.14 -2.44 -28.29
C ARG A 25 15.67 -3.77 -27.75
N LEU A 26 14.37 -4.06 -27.82
CA LEU A 26 13.80 -5.32 -27.38
C LEU A 26 14.37 -6.50 -28.17
N ALA A 27 14.41 -6.42 -29.49
CA ALA A 27 15.00 -7.46 -30.35
C ALA A 27 16.51 -7.65 -30.10
N TRP A 28 17.22 -6.61 -29.69
CA TRP A 28 18.64 -6.72 -29.33
C TRP A 28 18.80 -7.45 -27.96
N LEU A 29 17.98 -7.10 -26.96
CA LEU A 29 18.00 -7.76 -25.65
C LEU A 29 17.65 -9.24 -25.76
N GLU A 30 16.61 -9.60 -26.53
CA GLU A 30 16.23 -10.99 -26.79
C GLU A 30 17.39 -11.79 -27.41
N ARG A 31 18.08 -11.22 -28.38
CA ARG A 31 19.29 -11.86 -28.98
C ARG A 31 20.41 -12.06 -27.97
N ARG A 32 20.59 -11.12 -27.02
CA ARG A 32 21.59 -11.26 -25.94
C ARG A 32 21.20 -12.35 -24.96
N VAL A 33 19.94 -12.41 -24.55
CA VAL A 33 19.43 -13.49 -23.70
C VAL A 33 19.59 -14.85 -24.36
N GLN A 34 19.36 -14.96 -25.68
CA GLN A 34 19.59 -16.20 -26.43
C GLN A 34 21.06 -16.63 -26.43
N ARG A 35 22.00 -15.68 -26.48
CA ARG A 35 23.47 -15.95 -26.45
C ARG A 35 23.98 -16.28 -25.05
N CYS A 36 23.39 -15.65 -24.02
CA CYS A 36 23.78 -15.80 -22.62
C CYS A 36 22.53 -16.06 -21.77
N PRO A 37 21.91 -17.27 -21.85
CA PRO A 37 20.63 -17.56 -21.24
C PRO A 37 20.65 -17.54 -19.70
N ASP A 38 21.83 -17.59 -19.11
CA ASP A 38 22.04 -17.58 -17.67
C ASP A 38 22.37 -16.18 -17.12
N ASP A 39 22.50 -15.17 -17.98
CA ASP A 39 22.72 -13.78 -17.57
C ASP A 39 21.40 -13.17 -17.06
N LEU A 40 21.24 -13.16 -15.74
CA LEU A 40 20.02 -12.68 -15.08
C LEU A 40 19.81 -11.18 -15.31
N SER A 41 20.88 -10.38 -15.42
CA SER A 41 20.78 -8.93 -15.68
C SER A 41 20.15 -8.66 -17.04
N GLN A 42 20.53 -9.43 -18.06
CA GLN A 42 19.95 -9.29 -19.39
C GLN A 42 18.49 -9.76 -19.45
N ARG A 43 18.15 -10.80 -18.67
CA ARG A 43 16.76 -11.22 -18.54
C ARG A 43 15.91 -10.16 -17.86
N CYS A 44 16.40 -9.54 -16.80
CA CYS A 44 15.71 -8.41 -16.16
C CYS A 44 15.53 -7.22 -17.12
N ALA A 45 16.56 -6.89 -17.89
CA ALA A 45 16.47 -5.82 -18.88
C ALA A 45 15.45 -6.13 -19.98
N ALA A 46 15.38 -7.37 -20.47
CA ALA A 46 14.37 -7.81 -21.44
C ALA A 46 12.97 -7.76 -20.82
N ALA A 47 12.78 -8.30 -19.61
CA ALA A 47 11.52 -8.25 -18.90
C ALA A 47 11.02 -6.81 -18.70
N LEU A 48 11.88 -5.89 -18.27
CA LEU A 48 11.56 -4.48 -18.10
C LEU A 48 11.08 -3.84 -19.41
N GLN A 49 11.71 -4.14 -20.55
CA GLN A 49 11.26 -3.63 -21.83
C GLN A 49 9.91 -4.19 -22.24
N HIS A 50 9.66 -5.48 -21.99
CA HIS A 50 8.34 -6.08 -22.22
C HIS A 50 7.28 -5.45 -21.29
N CYS A 51 7.59 -5.21 -20.01
CA CYS A 51 6.68 -4.51 -19.10
C CYS A 51 6.31 -3.11 -19.62
N LYS A 52 7.30 -2.35 -20.13
CA LYS A 52 7.06 -1.03 -20.73
C LYS A 52 6.23 -1.13 -22.02
N ALA A 53 6.44 -2.15 -22.84
CA ALA A 53 5.67 -2.38 -24.05
C ALA A 53 4.22 -2.73 -23.74
N ALA A 54 3.98 -3.52 -22.70
CA ALA A 54 2.65 -3.91 -22.26
C ALA A 54 1.76 -2.71 -21.85
N GLU A 55 2.36 -1.57 -21.48
CA GLU A 55 1.60 -0.33 -21.19
C GLU A 55 1.03 0.32 -22.46
N VAL A 56 1.55 -0.02 -23.63
CA VAL A 56 1.28 0.67 -24.90
C VAL A 56 0.49 -0.18 -25.87
N GLU A 57 0.83 -1.47 -26.01
CA GLU A 57 0.25 -2.37 -27.01
C GLU A 57 0.43 -3.85 -26.65
N GLU A 58 -0.43 -4.70 -27.20
CA GLU A 58 -0.35 -6.17 -27.09
C GLU A 58 -0.03 -6.64 -25.66
N LYS A 59 -0.74 -6.07 -24.68
CA LYS A 59 -0.45 -6.22 -23.24
C LYS A 59 -0.23 -7.68 -22.83
N GLU A 60 -1.10 -8.59 -23.24
CA GLU A 60 -1.03 -10.02 -22.86
C GLU A 60 0.24 -10.69 -23.40
N MET A 61 0.62 -10.41 -24.66
CA MET A 61 1.83 -10.97 -25.25
C MET A 61 3.08 -10.48 -24.51
N HIS A 62 3.19 -9.18 -24.27
CA HIS A 62 4.34 -8.61 -23.61
C HIS A 62 4.44 -9.02 -22.13
N LEU A 63 3.31 -9.15 -21.42
CA LEU A 63 3.31 -9.66 -20.06
C LEU A 63 3.73 -11.14 -20.02
N GLY A 64 3.31 -11.95 -20.98
CA GLY A 64 3.75 -13.34 -21.11
C GLY A 64 5.28 -13.47 -21.31
N GLU A 65 5.86 -12.65 -22.18
CA GLU A 65 7.32 -12.62 -22.39
C GLU A 65 8.08 -12.09 -21.15
N ALA A 66 7.57 -11.03 -20.51
CA ALA A 66 8.12 -10.54 -19.24
C ALA A 66 8.12 -11.64 -18.17
N GLN A 67 7.00 -12.33 -18.02
CA GLN A 67 6.85 -13.46 -17.10
C GLN A 67 7.88 -14.55 -17.39
N ARG A 68 8.06 -14.96 -18.65
CA ARG A 68 9.04 -15.98 -19.06
C ARG A 68 10.46 -15.63 -18.59
N HIS A 69 10.88 -14.38 -18.74
CA HIS A 69 12.20 -13.95 -18.28
C HIS A 69 12.30 -13.92 -16.76
N LEU A 70 11.28 -13.39 -16.09
CA LEU A 70 11.24 -13.25 -14.64
C LEU A 70 11.17 -14.59 -13.91
N GLU A 71 10.52 -15.61 -14.49
CA GLU A 71 10.52 -16.97 -13.93
C GLU A 71 11.92 -17.58 -13.89
N VAL A 72 12.76 -17.34 -14.89
CA VAL A 72 14.15 -17.79 -14.86
C VAL A 72 14.94 -17.06 -13.78
N VAL A 73 14.72 -15.74 -13.62
CA VAL A 73 15.36 -14.96 -12.54
C VAL A 73 14.93 -15.50 -11.17
N LEU A 74 13.63 -15.71 -10.97
CA LEU A 74 13.08 -16.26 -9.73
C LEU A 74 13.66 -17.63 -9.40
N HIS A 75 13.83 -18.49 -10.41
CA HIS A 75 14.35 -19.84 -10.22
C HIS A 75 15.85 -19.85 -9.88
N LYS A 76 16.64 -19.00 -10.55
CA LYS A 76 18.13 -19.05 -10.48
C LYS A 76 18.74 -18.17 -9.42
N SER A 77 18.09 -17.07 -9.03
CA SER A 77 18.63 -16.18 -8.01
C SER A 77 18.30 -16.67 -6.62
N GLU A 78 19.33 -16.79 -5.78
CA GLU A 78 19.18 -17.05 -4.33
C GLU A 78 19.44 -15.79 -3.49
N ASP A 79 19.74 -14.64 -4.12
CA ASP A 79 19.96 -13.36 -3.43
C ASP A 79 18.61 -12.63 -3.20
N PRO A 80 18.15 -12.51 -1.94
CA PRO A 80 16.87 -11.89 -1.63
C PRO A 80 16.84 -10.40 -1.96
N GLN A 81 17.97 -9.72 -1.83
CA GLN A 81 18.10 -8.30 -2.16
C GLN A 81 17.96 -8.09 -3.66
N TYR A 82 18.59 -8.94 -4.46
CA TYR A 82 18.43 -8.91 -5.91
C TYR A 82 16.99 -9.21 -6.34
N LEU A 83 16.36 -10.23 -5.74
CA LEU A 83 14.94 -10.55 -6.01
C LEU A 83 14.02 -9.38 -5.63
N HIS A 84 14.26 -8.71 -4.50
CA HIS A 84 13.50 -7.53 -4.09
C HIS A 84 13.69 -6.36 -5.07
N HIS A 85 14.92 -6.12 -5.52
CA HIS A 85 15.19 -5.10 -6.53
C HIS A 85 14.46 -5.38 -7.83
N VAL A 86 14.50 -6.63 -8.32
CA VAL A 86 13.77 -7.03 -9.53
C VAL A 86 12.26 -6.80 -9.34
N LEU A 87 11.72 -7.18 -8.20
CA LEU A 87 10.31 -6.99 -7.88
C LEU A 87 9.90 -5.51 -7.93
N THR A 88 10.68 -4.64 -7.32
CA THR A 88 10.34 -3.21 -7.18
C THR A 88 10.65 -2.38 -8.43
N THR A 89 11.68 -2.71 -9.19
CA THR A 89 12.15 -1.90 -10.34
C THR A 89 11.77 -2.46 -11.69
N VAL A 90 11.71 -3.78 -11.84
CA VAL A 90 11.38 -4.41 -13.14
C VAL A 90 9.89 -4.68 -13.23
N VAL A 91 9.31 -5.36 -12.26
CA VAL A 91 7.85 -5.57 -12.20
C VAL A 91 7.15 -4.25 -11.89
N GLY A 92 7.54 -3.62 -10.78
CA GLY A 92 6.99 -2.36 -10.31
C GLY A 92 5.56 -2.50 -9.77
N PRO A 93 5.12 -1.56 -8.93
CA PRO A 93 3.80 -1.66 -8.28
C PRO A 93 2.61 -1.75 -9.24
N LYS A 94 2.72 -1.13 -10.43
CA LYS A 94 1.64 -1.15 -11.44
C LYS A 94 1.34 -2.55 -11.96
N LEU A 95 2.37 -3.41 -12.10
CA LEU A 95 2.26 -4.75 -12.66
C LEU A 95 2.08 -5.84 -11.61
N PHE A 96 2.12 -5.52 -10.32
CA PHE A 96 1.86 -6.50 -9.27
C PHE A 96 0.53 -7.21 -9.46
N TYR A 97 -0.48 -6.48 -9.88
CA TYR A 97 -1.83 -6.99 -10.10
C TYR A 97 -2.05 -7.55 -11.51
N ASP A 98 -1.16 -7.27 -12.46
CA ASP A 98 -1.19 -7.90 -13.78
C ASP A 98 -0.47 -9.26 -13.80
N LEU A 99 0.45 -9.51 -12.85
CA LEU A 99 1.21 -10.74 -12.69
C LEU A 99 1.14 -11.28 -11.24
N PRO A 100 -0.07 -11.49 -10.68
CA PRO A 100 -0.24 -11.74 -9.24
C PRO A 100 0.45 -13.00 -8.76
N LEU A 101 0.36 -14.10 -9.51
CA LEU A 101 0.98 -15.38 -9.15
C LEU A 101 2.51 -15.30 -9.21
N LEU A 102 3.07 -14.63 -10.19
CA LEU A 102 4.52 -14.45 -10.29
C LEU A 102 5.02 -13.53 -9.16
N THR A 103 4.35 -12.39 -8.95
CA THR A 103 4.69 -11.42 -7.90
C THR A 103 4.66 -12.07 -6.51
N SER A 104 3.63 -12.84 -6.21
CA SER A 104 3.51 -13.55 -4.94
C SER A 104 4.60 -14.60 -4.75
N ARG A 105 5.05 -15.28 -5.80
CA ARG A 105 6.17 -16.23 -5.75
C ARG A 105 7.51 -15.54 -5.48
N PHE A 106 7.75 -14.33 -6.03
CA PHE A 106 8.92 -13.52 -5.68
C PHE A 106 8.89 -13.15 -4.20
N MET A 107 7.77 -12.61 -3.72
CA MET A 107 7.61 -12.22 -2.31
C MET A 107 7.78 -13.42 -1.37
N ARG A 108 7.18 -14.57 -1.71
CA ARG A 108 7.36 -15.82 -0.96
C ARG A 108 8.83 -16.26 -0.89
N LYS A 109 9.55 -16.23 -2.02
CA LYS A 109 10.97 -16.63 -2.03
C LYS A 109 11.81 -15.72 -1.16
N ILE A 110 11.57 -14.41 -1.19
CA ILE A 110 12.22 -13.44 -0.31
C ILE A 110 11.85 -13.72 1.16
N ALA A 111 10.57 -13.91 1.45
CA ALA A 111 10.07 -14.17 2.81
C ALA A 111 10.74 -15.38 3.48
N LEU A 112 10.96 -16.44 2.71
CA LEU A 112 11.56 -17.70 3.19
C LEU A 112 13.09 -17.68 3.23
N HIS A 113 13.73 -16.59 2.81
CA HIS A 113 15.19 -16.49 2.87
C HIS A 113 15.68 -16.47 4.33
N LYS A 114 16.81 -17.11 4.56
CA LYS A 114 17.40 -17.27 5.91
C LYS A 114 17.52 -15.92 6.66
N GLU A 115 18.00 -14.87 6.00
CA GLU A 115 18.16 -13.54 6.61
C GLU A 115 16.82 -12.95 7.09
N CYS A 116 15.74 -13.11 6.30
CA CYS A 116 14.41 -12.66 6.69
C CYS A 116 13.86 -13.48 7.86
N MET A 117 14.11 -14.79 7.88
CA MET A 117 13.68 -15.69 8.95
C MET A 117 14.43 -15.43 10.28
N GLU A 118 15.70 -15.04 10.23
CA GLU A 118 16.50 -14.70 11.41
C GLU A 118 15.96 -13.48 12.18
N GLU A 119 15.23 -12.59 11.52
CA GLU A 119 14.57 -11.44 12.18
C GLU A 119 13.56 -11.87 13.25
N PHE A 120 12.94 -13.03 13.15
CA PHE A 120 12.03 -13.53 14.20
C PHE A 120 12.68 -13.72 15.55
N GLY A 121 14.00 -13.96 15.59
CA GLY A 121 14.75 -14.09 16.83
C GLY A 121 15.18 -12.76 17.46
N SER A 122 15.19 -11.68 16.66
CA SER A 122 15.73 -10.38 17.07
C SER A 122 14.68 -9.29 17.24
N ARG A 123 13.48 -9.46 16.67
CA ARG A 123 12.39 -8.47 16.71
C ARG A 123 11.22 -8.97 17.56
N SER A 124 10.54 -8.03 18.21
CA SER A 124 9.32 -8.32 18.95
C SER A 124 8.12 -8.55 18.00
N GLU A 125 7.03 -9.09 18.52
CA GLU A 125 5.78 -9.28 17.76
C GLU A 125 5.14 -7.96 17.32
N PHE A 126 5.54 -6.84 17.93
CA PHE A 126 5.06 -5.50 17.63
C PHE A 126 5.89 -4.79 16.56
N GLU A 127 6.89 -5.46 16.03
CA GLU A 127 7.76 -4.94 15.00
C GLU A 127 7.50 -5.67 13.68
N GLU A 128 7.51 -4.90 12.59
CA GLU A 128 7.45 -5.48 11.25
C GLU A 128 8.64 -6.40 11.03
N ARG A 129 8.36 -7.60 10.60
CA ARG A 129 9.36 -8.61 10.24
C ARG A 129 9.32 -8.86 8.76
N ALA A 130 10.46 -8.93 8.10
CA ALA A 130 10.54 -9.06 6.65
C ALA A 130 9.73 -10.24 6.11
N THR A 131 9.76 -11.39 6.77
CA THR A 131 8.98 -12.56 6.38
C THR A 131 7.47 -12.28 6.42
N ALA A 132 6.95 -11.74 7.53
CA ALA A 132 5.53 -11.40 7.67
C ALA A 132 5.11 -10.32 6.66
N TYR A 133 5.94 -9.29 6.46
CA TYR A 133 5.71 -8.23 5.48
C TYR A 133 5.56 -8.78 4.05
N HIS A 134 6.48 -9.63 3.61
CA HIS A 134 6.42 -10.17 2.25
C HIS A 134 5.25 -11.13 2.05
N PHE A 135 4.93 -11.98 3.03
CA PHE A 135 3.73 -12.81 2.96
C PHE A 135 2.45 -12.00 2.98
N ALA A 136 2.34 -10.95 3.82
CA ALA A 136 1.18 -10.06 3.87
C ALA A 136 0.93 -9.39 2.52
N ASN A 137 1.98 -8.84 1.89
CA ASN A 137 1.87 -8.20 0.58
C ASN A 137 1.51 -9.22 -0.52
N ALA A 138 2.10 -10.42 -0.51
CA ALA A 138 1.76 -11.48 -1.45
C ALA A 138 0.27 -11.87 -1.34
N LEU A 139 -0.22 -12.05 -0.12
CA LEU A 139 -1.62 -12.35 0.15
C LEU A 139 -2.55 -11.21 -0.28
N ALA A 140 -2.19 -9.96 -0.01
CA ALA A 140 -2.98 -8.80 -0.42
C ALA A 140 -3.16 -8.76 -1.95
N ILE A 141 -2.08 -9.01 -2.72
CA ILE A 141 -2.13 -9.05 -4.19
C ILE A 141 -2.99 -10.22 -4.69
N LEU A 142 -2.79 -11.44 -4.16
CA LEU A 142 -3.56 -12.61 -4.55
C LEU A 142 -5.05 -12.42 -4.28
N LYS A 143 -5.41 -11.91 -3.11
CA LYS A 143 -6.80 -11.63 -2.73
C LYS A 143 -7.43 -10.53 -3.61
N ALA A 144 -6.70 -9.44 -3.87
CA ALA A 144 -7.16 -8.35 -4.72
C ALA A 144 -7.40 -8.79 -6.18
N CYS A 145 -6.67 -9.81 -6.66
CA CYS A 145 -6.82 -10.40 -7.98
C CYS A 145 -7.76 -11.62 -8.01
N ASN A 146 -8.42 -11.95 -6.89
CA ASN A 146 -9.32 -13.10 -6.75
C ASN A 146 -8.64 -14.46 -6.97
N GLU A 147 -7.33 -14.55 -6.75
CA GLU A 147 -6.52 -15.77 -6.78
C GLU A 147 -6.67 -16.55 -5.45
N ARG A 148 -7.91 -16.94 -5.14
CA ARG A 148 -8.31 -17.45 -3.82
C ARG A 148 -7.55 -18.71 -3.42
N GLN A 149 -7.41 -19.67 -4.31
CA GLN A 149 -6.71 -20.93 -4.00
C GLN A 149 -5.24 -20.66 -3.67
N ALA A 150 -4.55 -19.84 -4.45
CA ALA A 150 -3.16 -19.48 -4.20
C ALA A 150 -2.99 -18.69 -2.88
N ALA A 151 -3.98 -17.86 -2.54
CA ALA A 151 -4.00 -17.13 -1.26
C ALA A 151 -4.19 -18.09 -0.07
N GLU A 152 -5.09 -19.07 -0.17
CA GLU A 152 -5.31 -20.08 0.88
C GLU A 152 -4.06 -20.95 1.09
N GLU A 153 -3.43 -21.42 0.00
CA GLU A 153 -2.18 -22.18 0.07
C GLU A 153 -1.05 -21.39 0.71
N MET A 154 -0.89 -20.12 0.32
CA MET A 154 0.14 -19.23 0.86
C MET A 154 -0.11 -18.88 2.34
N PHE A 155 -1.37 -18.68 2.73
CA PHE A 155 -1.75 -18.46 4.13
C PHE A 155 -1.41 -19.68 5.00
N GLN A 156 -1.74 -20.88 4.55
CA GLN A 156 -1.41 -22.11 5.26
C GLN A 156 0.11 -22.29 5.40
N GLU A 157 0.88 -22.01 4.35
CA GLU A 157 2.33 -22.04 4.42
C GLU A 157 2.86 -21.03 5.44
N ALA A 158 2.45 -19.76 5.34
CA ALA A 158 2.91 -18.70 6.25
C ALA A 158 2.63 -19.01 7.71
N THR A 159 1.41 -19.47 8.02
CA THR A 159 0.99 -19.80 9.39
C THR A 159 1.58 -21.10 9.92
N SER A 160 2.08 -21.97 9.06
CA SER A 160 2.78 -23.21 9.44
C SER A 160 4.26 -22.98 9.77
N LEU A 161 4.82 -21.80 9.45
CA LEU A 161 6.24 -21.53 9.66
C LEU A 161 6.61 -21.56 11.14
N GLN A 162 7.71 -22.24 11.42
CA GLN A 162 8.28 -22.36 12.75
C GLN A 162 9.67 -21.71 12.78
N TRP A 163 9.93 -20.95 13.83
CA TRP A 163 11.26 -20.44 14.12
C TRP A 163 11.63 -20.74 15.57
N GLN A 164 12.70 -21.49 15.77
CA GLN A 164 13.15 -21.92 17.12
C GLN A 164 12.03 -22.56 17.95
N GLY A 165 11.17 -23.35 17.29
CA GLY A 165 10.06 -24.08 17.94
C GLY A 165 8.84 -23.24 18.29
N LYS A 166 8.78 -21.98 17.84
CA LYS A 166 7.61 -21.10 17.97
C LYS A 166 7.01 -20.82 16.60
N GLN A 167 5.71 -20.61 16.57
CA GLN A 167 5.02 -20.12 15.37
C GLN A 167 5.57 -18.74 14.98
N ALA A 168 5.97 -18.60 13.73
CA ALA A 168 6.60 -17.38 13.24
C ALA A 168 5.57 -16.28 12.91
N ILE A 169 4.39 -16.66 12.42
CA ILE A 169 3.31 -15.76 12.00
C ILE A 169 2.02 -16.21 12.68
N SER A 170 1.39 -15.34 13.46
CA SER A 170 0.23 -15.63 14.31
C SER A 170 -1.12 -15.22 13.70
N TRP A 171 -1.24 -15.18 12.37
CA TRP A 171 -2.53 -14.89 11.74
C TRP A 171 -3.55 -16.01 12.00
N HIS A 172 -4.78 -15.63 12.33
CA HIS A 172 -5.85 -16.56 12.67
C HIS A 172 -6.83 -16.81 11.52
N CYS A 173 -6.94 -15.88 10.58
CA CYS A 173 -7.80 -16.02 9.40
C CYS A 173 -7.19 -15.31 8.18
N LEU A 174 -7.62 -15.76 7.00
CA LEU A 174 -7.13 -15.22 5.72
C LEU A 174 -7.52 -13.75 5.51
N GLU A 175 -8.63 -13.32 6.09
CA GLU A 175 -9.16 -11.97 5.96
C GLU A 175 -8.44 -10.94 6.83
N GLN A 176 -7.52 -11.37 7.73
CA GLN A 176 -6.71 -10.50 8.58
C GLN A 176 -5.26 -10.95 8.57
N THR A 177 -4.50 -10.45 7.61
CA THR A 177 -3.09 -10.81 7.39
C THR A 177 -2.18 -9.58 7.33
N PRO A 178 -2.19 -8.69 8.34
CA PRO A 178 -1.32 -7.53 8.35
C PRO A 178 0.13 -7.90 8.58
N ALA A 179 1.08 -7.05 8.14
CA ALA A 179 2.51 -7.25 8.31
C ALA A 179 2.93 -7.28 9.79
N VAL A 180 2.26 -6.48 10.64
CA VAL A 180 2.39 -6.50 12.10
C VAL A 180 1.08 -7.02 12.69
N HIS A 181 1.09 -8.23 13.20
CA HIS A 181 -0.05 -8.85 13.85
C HIS A 181 0.24 -9.01 15.35
N ILE A 182 -0.55 -8.34 16.17
CA ILE A 182 -0.50 -8.41 17.63
C ILE A 182 -1.51 -9.47 18.05
N ASP A 183 -1.00 -10.54 18.62
CA ASP A 183 -1.84 -11.65 19.09
C ASP A 183 -2.66 -11.25 20.32
N GLY A 184 -3.87 -11.83 20.44
CA GLY A 184 -4.77 -11.60 21.58
C GLY A 184 -5.56 -10.30 21.56
N LEU A 185 -5.41 -9.45 20.53
CA LEU A 185 -6.32 -8.33 20.34
C LEU A 185 -7.70 -8.83 19.88
N GLU A 186 -8.75 -8.22 20.41
CA GLU A 186 -10.10 -8.50 19.97
C GLU A 186 -10.27 -8.10 18.50
N HIS A 187 -10.77 -9.03 17.68
CA HIS A 187 -11.02 -8.79 16.27
C HIS A 187 -12.51 -8.62 16.01
N ARG A 188 -12.91 -7.50 15.43
CA ARG A 188 -14.28 -7.22 14.98
C ARG A 188 -14.25 -6.63 13.58
N LYS A 189 -14.99 -7.21 12.64
CA LYS A 189 -15.14 -6.62 11.31
C LYS A 189 -15.58 -5.16 11.43
N PHE A 190 -16.71 -4.95 12.13
CA PHE A 190 -17.20 -3.64 12.49
C PHE A 190 -17.36 -3.53 14.00
N TRP A 191 -17.07 -2.37 14.54
CA TRP A 191 -17.20 -2.07 15.97
C TRP A 191 -18.59 -1.52 16.26
N ASP A 192 -19.47 -2.37 16.82
CA ASP A 192 -20.81 -2.05 17.27
C ASP A 192 -20.96 -2.48 18.75
N PRO A 193 -21.10 -1.54 19.72
CA PRO A 193 -21.06 -0.10 19.53
C PRO A 193 -19.65 0.39 19.13
N PRO A 194 -19.58 1.55 18.41
CA PRO A 194 -18.29 2.13 18.05
C PRO A 194 -17.57 2.71 19.27
N PRO A 195 -16.24 2.95 19.19
CA PRO A 195 -15.50 3.67 20.22
C PRO A 195 -16.05 5.07 20.49
N GLU A 196 -15.85 5.58 21.71
CA GLU A 196 -16.35 6.91 22.14
C GLU A 196 -15.99 8.05 21.18
N LEU A 197 -14.76 8.03 20.63
CA LEU A 197 -14.32 9.04 19.66
C LEU A 197 -15.23 9.11 18.42
N ALA A 198 -15.90 8.01 18.05
CA ALA A 198 -16.85 8.03 16.93
C ALA A 198 -18.07 8.93 17.24
N HIS A 199 -18.58 8.91 18.46
CA HIS A 199 -19.68 9.78 18.88
C HIS A 199 -19.23 11.25 18.89
N VAL A 200 -18.02 11.52 19.35
CA VAL A 200 -17.45 12.87 19.30
C VAL A 200 -17.36 13.39 17.87
N LEU A 201 -16.94 12.54 16.92
CA LEU A 201 -16.89 12.90 15.50
C LEU A 201 -18.28 13.19 14.93
N GLU A 202 -19.28 12.35 15.24
CA GLU A 202 -20.66 12.55 14.78
C GLU A 202 -21.28 13.85 15.35
N GLU A 203 -21.06 14.12 16.64
CA GLU A 203 -21.56 15.34 17.28
C GLU A 203 -20.92 16.62 16.72
N ASN A 204 -19.72 16.54 16.21
CA ASN A 204 -18.97 17.67 15.67
C ASN A 204 -18.91 17.69 14.13
N VAL A 205 -19.73 16.91 13.43
CA VAL A 205 -19.70 16.78 11.98
C VAL A 205 -19.85 18.13 11.25
N GLU A 206 -20.67 19.04 11.78
CA GLU A 206 -20.89 20.35 11.15
C GLU A 206 -19.65 21.26 11.23
N ASN A 207 -18.83 21.13 12.27
CA ASN A 207 -17.54 21.82 12.35
C ASN A 207 -16.58 21.30 11.27
N VAL A 208 -16.52 19.98 11.07
CA VAL A 208 -15.70 19.34 10.02
C VAL A 208 -16.18 19.73 8.63
N ARG A 209 -17.52 19.77 8.40
CA ARG A 209 -18.10 20.20 7.13
C ARG A 209 -17.81 21.68 6.84
N THR A 210 -17.84 22.53 7.87
CA THR A 210 -17.49 23.95 7.70
C THR A 210 -16.06 24.11 7.25
N ASP A 211 -15.09 23.41 7.88
CA ASP A 211 -13.70 23.38 7.44
C ASP A 211 -13.57 22.88 5.98
N LEU A 212 -14.26 21.81 5.63
CA LEU A 212 -14.28 21.26 4.26
C LEU A 212 -14.74 22.30 3.25
N LEU A 213 -15.86 23.01 3.50
CA LEU A 213 -16.39 24.03 2.58
C LEU A 213 -15.44 25.22 2.46
N GLU A 214 -14.85 25.70 3.55
CA GLU A 214 -13.87 26.77 3.55
C GLU A 214 -12.59 26.37 2.78
N MET A 215 -12.11 25.14 2.96
CA MET A 215 -10.99 24.57 2.21
C MET A 215 -11.29 24.49 0.72
N GLN A 216 -12.45 23.95 0.31
CA GLN A 216 -12.85 23.83 -1.09
C GLN A 216 -12.92 25.18 -1.78
N SER A 217 -13.38 26.21 -1.07
CA SER A 217 -13.48 27.57 -1.62
C SER A 217 -12.13 28.23 -1.88
N SER A 218 -11.09 27.83 -1.13
CA SER A 218 -9.77 28.46 -1.17
C SER A 218 -8.73 27.70 -1.99
N TRP A 219 -8.86 26.38 -2.10
CA TRP A 219 -7.77 25.51 -2.58
C TRP A 219 -8.03 24.90 -3.97
N GLY A 220 -9.26 24.89 -4.44
CA GLY A 220 -9.59 24.19 -5.69
C GLY A 220 -9.35 22.66 -5.54
N SER A 221 -9.26 21.96 -6.68
CA SER A 221 -9.19 20.49 -6.73
C SER A 221 -7.78 19.88 -6.67
N GLN A 222 -6.81 20.53 -6.03
CA GLN A 222 -5.41 20.05 -6.04
C GLN A 222 -5.01 19.32 -4.74
N ILE A 223 -5.67 18.21 -4.42
CA ILE A 223 -5.21 17.30 -3.39
C ILE A 223 -4.27 16.27 -4.02
N PRO A 224 -3.15 15.88 -3.36
CA PRO A 224 -2.24 14.87 -3.91
C PRO A 224 -2.95 13.55 -4.18
N ALA A 225 -2.91 13.08 -5.44
CA ALA A 225 -3.53 11.82 -5.83
C ALA A 225 -2.83 10.62 -5.20
N TYR A 226 -3.59 9.60 -4.82
CA TYR A 226 -3.08 8.33 -4.29
C TYR A 226 -3.29 7.19 -5.32
N PRO A 227 -2.53 7.18 -6.43
CA PRO A 227 -2.88 6.43 -7.64
C PRO A 227 -2.81 4.90 -7.49
N ASN A 228 -2.10 4.38 -6.51
CA ASN A 228 -1.74 2.96 -6.46
C ASN A 228 -2.81 2.04 -5.83
N LEU A 229 -3.80 2.60 -5.16
CA LEU A 229 -4.89 1.83 -4.54
C LEU A 229 -6.20 1.90 -5.32
N VAL A 230 -6.32 2.79 -6.32
CA VAL A 230 -7.52 2.93 -7.14
C VAL A 230 -7.53 1.85 -8.21
N GLU A 231 -8.58 1.02 -8.24
CA GLU A 231 -8.75 -0.09 -9.16
C GLU A 231 -9.17 0.35 -10.55
N THR A 232 -9.85 1.50 -10.65
CA THR A 232 -10.36 2.04 -11.90
C THR A 232 -9.45 3.12 -12.47
N SER A 233 -9.38 3.19 -13.80
CA SER A 233 -8.72 4.29 -14.51
C SER A 233 -9.59 5.56 -14.58
N GLN A 234 -10.85 5.47 -14.13
CA GLN A 234 -11.77 6.59 -14.04
C GLN A 234 -12.02 6.93 -12.58
N GLY A 235 -12.15 8.22 -12.30
CA GLY A 235 -12.33 8.69 -10.95
C GLY A 235 -11.01 9.12 -10.30
N VAL A 236 -11.14 9.76 -9.16
CA VAL A 236 -10.05 10.32 -8.37
C VAL A 236 -10.17 9.82 -6.95
N TRP A 237 -9.06 9.47 -6.37
CA TRP A 237 -8.91 9.23 -4.95
C TRP A 237 -7.77 10.11 -4.42
N ASP A 238 -8.16 11.22 -3.83
CA ASP A 238 -7.24 12.21 -3.28
C ASP A 238 -7.27 12.19 -1.75
N MET A 239 -6.20 12.67 -1.13
CA MET A 239 -6.11 12.73 0.32
C MET A 239 -5.43 14.01 0.82
N LEU A 240 -5.92 14.54 1.95
CA LEU A 240 -5.26 15.54 2.76
C LEU A 240 -4.96 14.94 4.14
N GLN A 241 -3.68 14.79 4.48
CA GLN A 241 -3.25 14.21 5.75
C GLN A 241 -3.03 15.31 6.79
N LEU A 242 -3.85 15.33 7.86
CA LEU A 242 -3.75 16.27 8.95
C LEU A 242 -2.78 15.80 10.05
N TYR A 243 -2.79 14.49 10.33
CA TYR A 243 -1.98 13.90 11.40
C TYR A 243 -1.42 12.56 10.96
N SER A 244 -0.16 12.33 11.23
CA SER A 244 0.53 11.08 10.92
C SER A 244 1.89 11.06 11.61
N SER A 245 2.41 9.86 11.91
CA SER A 245 3.72 9.73 12.56
C SER A 245 3.83 10.56 13.86
N ARG A 246 2.74 10.66 14.62
CA ARG A 246 2.63 11.47 15.84
C ARG A 246 2.93 12.97 15.61
N ARG A 247 2.72 13.45 14.39
CA ARG A 247 2.95 14.85 14.00
C ARG A 247 1.74 15.41 13.28
N TRP A 248 1.37 16.60 13.65
CA TRP A 248 0.37 17.38 12.94
C TRP A 248 1.03 18.09 11.75
N ASN A 249 0.40 17.97 10.59
CA ASN A 249 0.76 18.76 9.41
C ASN A 249 0.16 20.16 9.56
N LEU A 250 0.98 21.15 9.89
CA LEU A 250 0.49 22.49 10.19
C LEU A 250 -0.22 23.13 9.01
N GLU A 251 0.27 22.94 7.78
CA GLU A 251 -0.38 23.48 6.58
C GLU A 251 -1.78 22.86 6.36
N ALA A 252 -1.92 21.56 6.59
CA ALA A 252 -3.22 20.89 6.52
C ALA A 252 -4.15 21.30 7.68
N CYS A 253 -3.59 21.53 8.88
CA CYS A 253 -4.35 22.02 10.03
C CYS A 253 -4.87 23.43 9.83
N ASP A 254 -4.11 24.28 9.15
CA ASP A 254 -4.56 25.66 8.80
C ASP A 254 -5.74 25.64 7.81
N LEU A 255 -5.85 24.57 6.98
CA LEU A 255 -6.99 24.36 6.09
C LEU A 255 -8.23 23.78 6.80
N MET A 256 -8.03 23.07 7.90
CA MET A 256 -9.10 22.42 8.68
C MET A 256 -8.94 22.71 10.18
N PRO A 257 -9.00 23.98 10.60
CA PRO A 257 -8.58 24.37 11.95
C PRO A 257 -9.51 23.86 13.06
N ARG A 258 -10.83 23.81 12.84
CA ARG A 258 -11.81 23.29 13.82
C ARG A 258 -11.64 21.79 14.02
N THR A 259 -11.40 21.07 12.91
CA THR A 259 -11.15 19.63 12.91
C THR A 259 -9.84 19.31 13.64
N ALA A 260 -8.77 20.06 13.35
CA ALA A 260 -7.48 19.89 14.01
C ALA A 260 -7.58 20.18 15.51
N GLU A 261 -8.20 21.31 15.91
CA GLU A 261 -8.41 21.66 17.34
C GLU A 261 -9.22 20.61 18.09
N LEU A 262 -10.28 20.07 17.46
CA LEU A 262 -11.08 18.99 18.02
C LEU A 262 -10.23 17.75 18.28
N LEU A 263 -9.52 17.26 17.25
CA LEU A 263 -8.83 15.98 17.32
C LEU A 263 -7.52 16.02 18.13
N GLN A 264 -6.89 17.18 18.27
CA GLN A 264 -5.74 17.37 19.16
C GLN A 264 -6.06 17.08 20.64
N LYS A 265 -7.33 17.14 21.05
CA LYS A 265 -7.77 16.79 22.40
C LYS A 265 -7.81 15.28 22.66
N TYR A 266 -7.90 14.48 21.60
CA TYR A 266 -8.12 13.04 21.67
C TYR A 266 -6.92 12.22 21.17
N LEU A 267 -6.07 12.79 20.32
CA LEU A 267 -4.92 12.09 19.75
C LEU A 267 -3.60 12.59 20.36
N PRO A 268 -2.67 11.69 20.66
CA PRO A 268 -2.75 10.24 20.49
C PRO A 268 -3.72 9.57 21.48
N THR A 269 -4.47 8.56 21.05
CA THR A 269 -5.43 7.84 21.91
C THR A 269 -4.76 6.94 22.93
N ALA A 270 -3.52 6.54 22.68
CA ALA A 270 -2.71 5.77 23.60
C ALA A 270 -1.39 6.48 23.86
N ASN A 271 -1.05 6.68 25.13
CA ASN A 271 0.25 7.23 25.52
C ASN A 271 1.33 6.13 25.49
N LEU A 272 1.47 5.48 24.34
CA LEU A 272 2.48 4.46 24.13
C LEU A 272 3.78 5.12 23.68
N PRO A 273 4.89 4.94 24.42
CA PRO A 273 6.11 5.69 24.15
C PRO A 273 6.72 5.41 22.76
N TYR A 274 6.43 4.26 22.19
CA TYR A 274 6.99 3.83 20.90
C TYR A 274 6.14 2.76 20.23
N ILE A 275 5.13 3.13 19.47
CA ILE A 275 4.65 2.27 18.38
C ILE A 275 5.26 2.81 17.10
N HIS A 276 6.10 2.04 16.49
CA HIS A 276 6.83 2.45 15.29
C HIS A 276 5.99 2.43 14.04
N TYR A 277 5.02 1.54 14.00
CA TYR A 277 4.00 1.65 12.98
C TYR A 277 3.09 2.79 13.37
N ASN A 278 3.13 3.79 12.55
CA ASN A 278 2.30 4.96 12.71
C ASN A 278 0.87 4.56 12.40
N THR A 279 0.24 4.03 13.41
CA THR A 279 -1.09 3.49 13.30
C THR A 279 -2.16 4.56 13.45
N GLU A 280 -1.82 5.69 14.13
CA GLU A 280 -2.76 6.79 14.30
C GLU A 280 -2.60 7.81 13.18
N GLU A 281 -3.69 8.07 12.50
CA GLU A 281 -3.74 9.03 11.40
C GLU A 281 -5.05 9.80 11.41
N VAL A 282 -5.01 11.03 10.88
CA VAL A 282 -6.19 11.79 10.49
C VAL A 282 -6.03 12.18 9.04
N VAL A 283 -6.92 11.69 8.22
CA VAL A 283 -6.88 11.91 6.77
C VAL A 283 -8.27 12.25 6.25
N LEU A 284 -8.36 13.33 5.49
CA LEU A 284 -9.52 13.65 4.69
C LEU A 284 -9.34 13.02 3.30
N PHE A 285 -10.31 12.22 2.85
CA PHE A 285 -10.30 11.60 1.53
C PHE A 285 -11.43 12.14 0.66
N LEU A 286 -11.11 12.32 -0.62
CA LEU A 286 -12.05 12.52 -1.72
C LEU A 286 -12.10 11.26 -2.58
N LEU A 287 -13.29 10.77 -2.86
CA LEU A 287 -13.54 9.70 -3.80
C LEU A 287 -14.63 10.13 -4.79
N THR A 288 -14.26 10.26 -6.07
CA THR A 288 -15.21 10.68 -7.12
C THR A 288 -16.09 9.52 -7.59
N PRO A 289 -17.27 9.79 -8.21
CA PRO A 289 -18.15 8.77 -8.77
C PRO A 289 -17.44 7.76 -9.67
N GLY A 290 -17.79 6.48 -9.54
CA GLY A 290 -17.21 5.37 -10.30
C GLY A 290 -15.85 4.89 -9.80
N SER A 291 -15.30 5.50 -8.75
CA SER A 291 -14.01 5.08 -8.17
C SER A 291 -14.14 3.85 -7.30
N LYS A 292 -13.11 3.01 -7.31
CA LYS A 292 -13.00 1.80 -6.49
C LYS A 292 -11.61 1.70 -5.87
N VAL A 293 -11.56 1.52 -4.58
CA VAL A 293 -10.32 1.21 -3.84
C VAL A 293 -10.19 -0.30 -3.77
N ARG A 294 -9.05 -0.83 -4.20
CA ARG A 294 -8.79 -2.29 -4.21
C ARG A 294 -8.86 -2.87 -2.81
N LEU A 295 -9.11 -4.17 -2.75
CA LEU A 295 -9.04 -4.93 -1.52
C LEU A 295 -7.62 -4.83 -0.94
N HIS A 296 -7.53 -4.38 0.29
CA HIS A 296 -6.27 -4.22 1.05
C HIS A 296 -6.56 -4.32 2.55
N ASN A 297 -5.50 -4.32 3.35
CA ASN A 297 -5.60 -4.15 4.80
C ASN A 297 -4.59 -3.11 5.27
N GLY A 298 -4.77 -2.59 6.47
CA GLY A 298 -3.75 -1.81 7.15
C GLY A 298 -2.52 -2.67 7.48
N GLY A 299 -1.37 -2.06 7.60
CA GLY A 299 -0.12 -2.75 7.90
C GLY A 299 -0.08 -3.42 9.29
N SER A 300 -1.08 -3.17 10.15
CA SER A 300 -1.19 -3.72 11.49
C SER A 300 -2.65 -3.91 11.91
N ASN A 301 -2.92 -4.84 12.85
CA ASN A 301 -4.20 -4.95 13.54
C ASN A 301 -4.28 -4.07 14.81
N ALA A 302 -3.29 -3.19 15.02
CA ALA A 302 -3.28 -2.27 16.15
C ALA A 302 -4.28 -1.11 16.02
N PRO A 303 -4.62 -0.55 14.83
CA PRO A 303 -5.57 0.53 14.72
C PRO A 303 -7.00 0.07 14.46
N ILE A 304 -7.94 0.89 14.95
CA ILE A 304 -9.33 0.89 14.52
C ILE A 304 -9.52 2.10 13.60
N ASN A 305 -10.20 1.91 12.50
CA ASN A 305 -10.53 2.95 11.54
C ASN A 305 -11.92 3.50 11.82
N LEU A 306 -12.01 4.81 12.03
CA LEU A 306 -13.26 5.57 12.17
C LEU A 306 -13.45 6.41 10.92
N SER A 307 -14.40 6.03 10.07
CA SER A 307 -14.69 6.70 8.79
C SER A 307 -15.98 7.50 8.90
N LEU A 308 -15.86 8.82 9.15
CA LEU A 308 -16.99 9.76 9.22
C LEU A 308 -17.37 10.23 7.81
N GLY A 309 -18.57 9.88 7.34
CA GLY A 309 -19.14 10.44 6.11
C GLY A 309 -19.43 11.93 6.25
N LEU A 310 -18.85 12.76 5.39
CA LEU A 310 -19.12 14.20 5.42
C LEU A 310 -20.20 14.57 4.43
N THR A 311 -19.99 14.30 3.14
CA THR A 311 -20.91 14.55 2.04
C THR A 311 -20.76 13.49 0.96
N GLY A 312 -21.81 13.30 0.13
CA GLY A 312 -21.76 12.43 -1.05
C GLY A 312 -21.73 10.94 -0.70
N SER A 313 -22.12 10.52 0.51
CA SER A 313 -22.07 9.11 0.92
C SER A 313 -23.11 8.23 0.22
N ASN A 314 -24.11 8.79 -0.43
CA ASN A 314 -25.11 8.01 -1.15
C ASN A 314 -24.47 7.23 -2.32
N GLY A 315 -24.64 5.92 -2.34
CA GLY A 315 -24.03 5.02 -3.31
C GLY A 315 -22.56 4.64 -3.01
N ALA A 316 -22.05 5.04 -1.85
CA ALA A 316 -20.74 4.60 -1.35
C ALA A 316 -20.86 3.45 -0.34
N PHE A 317 -20.01 2.45 -0.50
CA PHE A 317 -20.02 1.25 0.31
C PHE A 317 -18.62 0.89 0.80
N LEU A 318 -18.57 0.32 2.01
CA LEU A 318 -17.39 -0.30 2.62
C LEU A 318 -17.65 -1.79 2.80
N GLU A 319 -16.76 -2.62 2.29
CA GLU A 319 -16.70 -4.05 2.60
C GLU A 319 -15.52 -4.30 3.54
N VAL A 320 -15.76 -5.03 4.63
CA VAL A 320 -14.73 -5.49 5.58
C VAL A 320 -14.90 -6.98 5.78
N ALA A 321 -13.88 -7.76 5.43
CA ALA A 321 -13.87 -9.22 5.54
C ALA A 321 -15.17 -9.87 5.00
N GLY A 322 -15.64 -9.40 3.84
CA GLY A 322 -16.85 -9.89 3.14
C GLY A 322 -18.18 -9.32 3.64
N GLU A 323 -18.20 -8.51 4.70
CA GLU A 323 -19.41 -7.82 5.17
C GLU A 323 -19.48 -6.40 4.57
N VAL A 324 -20.60 -6.08 3.91
CA VAL A 324 -20.79 -4.80 3.22
C VAL A 324 -21.73 -3.89 4.00
N ARG A 325 -21.31 -2.64 4.23
CA ARG A 325 -22.14 -1.59 4.82
C ARG A 325 -22.11 -0.31 3.98
N PRO A 326 -23.26 0.38 3.81
CA PRO A 326 -23.31 1.68 3.14
C PRO A 326 -22.74 2.78 4.06
N PHE A 327 -22.08 3.76 3.47
CA PHE A 327 -21.76 5.00 4.15
C PHE A 327 -23.01 5.88 4.30
N GLN A 328 -23.02 6.70 5.33
CA GLN A 328 -24.06 7.70 5.58
C GLN A 328 -23.42 9.02 6.00
N ASP A 329 -23.94 10.13 5.46
CA ASP A 329 -23.46 11.46 5.84
C ASP A 329 -23.77 11.74 7.32
N GLY A 330 -22.76 12.24 8.04
CA GLY A 330 -22.84 12.51 9.48
C GLY A 330 -22.71 11.28 10.37
N LYS A 331 -22.44 10.08 9.80
CA LYS A 331 -22.27 8.84 10.55
C LYS A 331 -20.89 8.24 10.40
N VAL A 332 -20.41 7.60 11.46
CA VAL A 332 -19.12 6.89 11.48
C VAL A 332 -19.36 5.40 11.22
N LEU A 333 -18.58 4.84 10.29
CA LEU A 333 -18.34 3.41 10.22
C LEU A 333 -17.00 3.12 10.94
N ALA A 334 -17.07 2.35 12.03
CA ALA A 334 -15.91 1.93 12.80
C ALA A 334 -15.58 0.48 12.47
N PHE A 335 -14.34 0.20 12.03
CA PHE A 335 -13.93 -1.14 11.62
C PHE A 335 -12.46 -1.43 11.94
N ASP A 336 -12.10 -2.71 11.94
CA ASP A 336 -10.74 -3.19 12.13
C ASP A 336 -9.90 -2.95 10.88
N ASP A 337 -8.97 -2.00 10.94
CA ASP A 337 -8.11 -1.61 9.81
C ASP A 337 -7.17 -2.75 9.36
N GLY A 338 -6.83 -3.68 10.26
CA GLY A 338 -6.03 -4.87 9.95
C GLY A 338 -6.76 -5.92 9.13
N SER A 339 -8.09 -5.82 9.02
CA SER A 339 -8.91 -6.70 8.18
C SER A 339 -8.92 -6.26 6.73
N ASP A 340 -9.05 -7.23 5.82
CA ASP A 340 -9.22 -6.94 4.40
C ASP A 340 -10.46 -6.08 4.18
N HIS A 341 -10.28 -4.95 3.54
CA HIS A 341 -11.37 -4.04 3.24
C HIS A 341 -11.21 -3.37 1.87
N ARG A 342 -12.32 -2.93 1.31
CA ARG A 342 -12.38 -2.15 0.09
C ARG A 342 -13.54 -1.18 0.09
N VAL A 343 -13.41 -0.10 -0.67
CA VAL A 343 -14.43 0.94 -0.81
C VAL A 343 -14.74 1.12 -2.29
N TRP A 344 -16.01 1.31 -2.62
CA TRP A 344 -16.42 1.74 -3.94
C TRP A 344 -17.52 2.79 -3.84
N HIS A 345 -17.64 3.60 -4.87
CA HIS A 345 -18.56 4.71 -4.94
C HIS A 345 -19.30 4.72 -6.28
N ASP A 346 -20.52 4.20 -6.27
CA ASP A 346 -21.43 4.18 -7.42
C ASP A 346 -22.42 5.36 -7.41
N GLY A 347 -22.24 6.34 -6.51
CA GLY A 347 -23.05 7.55 -6.39
C GLY A 347 -22.80 8.55 -7.51
N LEU A 348 -23.46 9.71 -7.44
CA LEU A 348 -23.40 10.76 -8.48
C LEU A 348 -22.60 12.00 -8.05
N GLU A 349 -22.29 12.13 -6.76
CA GLU A 349 -21.61 13.28 -6.17
C GLU A 349 -20.25 12.89 -5.64
N ASP A 350 -19.33 13.84 -5.57
CA ASP A 350 -18.04 13.63 -4.91
C ASP A 350 -18.22 13.29 -3.43
N ARG A 351 -17.62 12.17 -3.00
CA ARG A 351 -17.70 11.71 -1.63
C ARG A 351 -16.51 12.21 -0.83
N TRP A 352 -16.79 12.89 0.26
CA TRP A 352 -15.80 13.30 1.23
C TRP A 352 -15.97 12.52 2.54
N VAL A 353 -14.87 12.01 3.09
CA VAL A 353 -14.84 11.25 4.33
C VAL A 353 -13.63 11.67 5.16
N LEU A 354 -13.85 11.92 6.46
CA LEU A 354 -12.76 12.07 7.41
C LEU A 354 -12.49 10.69 8.04
N VAL A 355 -11.28 10.22 7.86
CA VAL A 355 -10.81 8.96 8.45
C VAL A 355 -9.90 9.30 9.63
N VAL A 356 -10.24 8.75 10.80
CA VAL A 356 -9.44 8.80 12.00
C VAL A 356 -9.04 7.37 12.37
N ARG A 357 -7.78 7.04 12.26
CA ARG A 357 -7.23 5.80 12.79
C ARG A 357 -6.81 6.02 14.23
N MET A 358 -7.43 5.30 15.14
CA MET A 358 -7.11 5.31 16.56
C MET A 358 -6.51 3.98 17.00
N MET A 359 -5.77 3.98 18.09
CA MET A 359 -5.24 2.74 18.65
C MET A 359 -6.35 1.84 19.18
N HIS A 360 -6.18 0.53 19.02
CA HIS A 360 -7.06 -0.47 19.61
C HIS A 360 -7.21 -0.25 21.13
N PRO A 361 -8.42 -0.25 21.70
CA PRO A 361 -8.64 0.08 23.12
C PRO A 361 -7.83 -0.79 24.09
N GLN A 362 -7.62 -2.07 23.77
CA GLN A 362 -6.82 -2.96 24.60
C GLN A 362 -5.34 -2.58 24.65
N LEU A 363 -4.82 -1.85 23.67
CA LEU A 363 -3.43 -1.38 23.68
C LEU A 363 -3.20 -0.21 24.64
N ALA A 364 -4.26 0.45 25.10
CA ALA A 364 -4.18 1.46 26.16
C ALA A 364 -3.98 0.86 27.56
N THR A 365 -4.18 -0.46 27.71
CA THR A 365 -4.11 -1.17 28.99
C THR A 365 -2.70 -1.71 29.28
N GLU A 366 -2.44 -2.06 30.56
CA GLU A 366 -1.24 -2.78 30.97
C GLU A 366 -1.00 -4.05 30.18
N PRO A 367 -0.66 -4.90 29.89
CA PRO A 367 0.56 -5.54 29.43
C PRO A 367 1.14 -4.97 28.11
N TYR A 368 0.40 -4.20 27.36
CA TYR A 368 0.84 -3.64 26.08
C TYR A 368 1.64 -2.31 26.20
N ARG A 369 1.87 -1.80 27.40
CA ARG A 369 2.67 -0.59 27.67
C ARG A 369 4.18 -0.75 27.44
N PHE A 370 4.69 -1.96 27.33
CA PHE A 370 6.13 -2.26 27.28
C PHE A 370 6.62 -2.60 25.88
N PHE A 371 6.35 -1.74 24.92
CA PHE A 371 6.94 -1.88 23.61
C PHE A 371 8.40 -1.39 23.62
N SER A 372 9.31 -2.25 23.17
CA SER A 372 10.73 -2.02 23.29
C SER A 372 11.23 -0.77 22.53
N ARG A 373 12.29 -0.18 23.07
CA ARG A 373 12.89 1.09 22.68
C ARG A 373 13.58 1.13 21.33
N ALA A 374 13.61 0.07 20.57
CA ALA A 374 14.53 -0.02 19.45
C ALA A 374 13.84 -0.41 18.15
N TRP A 375 13.18 0.56 17.54
CA TRP A 375 13.02 0.46 16.12
C TRP A 375 13.84 1.55 15.44
N THR A 376 14.99 1.18 14.97
CA THR A 376 15.62 1.84 13.84
C THR A 376 15.12 1.11 12.61
N ARG A 377 14.46 1.82 11.72
CA ARG A 377 14.10 1.41 10.37
C ARG A 377 15.35 0.87 9.66
N ARG A 378 15.64 -0.38 9.92
CA ARG A 378 16.56 -1.16 9.11
C ARG A 378 15.80 -2.39 8.72
N SER A 379 15.04 -2.28 7.62
CA SER A 379 14.68 -3.48 6.88
C SER A 379 15.98 -4.19 6.53
N CYS A 380 15.99 -5.51 6.40
CA CYS A 380 17.12 -6.25 5.87
C CYS A 380 17.59 -5.72 4.49
N PHE A 381 16.88 -4.76 3.93
CA PHE A 381 17.10 -4.11 2.64
C PHE A 381 17.53 -2.63 2.76
N GLU A 382 17.57 -2.00 3.95
CA GLU A 382 18.05 -0.62 4.12
C GLU A 382 19.58 -0.48 4.09
N THR A 383 20.30 -1.59 4.20
CA THR A 383 21.76 -1.64 3.96
C THR A 383 22.09 -1.93 2.51
N TRP A 384 21.10 -1.78 1.62
CA TRP A 384 21.35 -1.83 0.20
C TRP A 384 22.30 -0.70 -0.16
N ASP A 385 23.52 -1.10 -0.53
CA ASP A 385 24.57 -0.22 -0.94
C ASP A 385 24.10 0.64 -2.14
N GLU A 386 24.07 1.97 -1.98
CA GLU A 386 23.69 2.90 -3.04
C GLU A 386 24.53 2.68 -4.32
N GLU A 387 25.77 2.21 -4.18
CA GLU A 387 26.61 1.85 -5.32
C GLU A 387 26.04 0.65 -6.11
N ARG A 388 25.51 -0.36 -5.43
CA ARG A 388 24.88 -1.52 -6.07
C ARG A 388 23.55 -1.14 -6.73
N HIS A 389 22.78 -0.26 -6.09
CA HIS A 389 21.57 0.30 -6.67
C HIS A 389 21.91 1.13 -7.93
N GLN A 390 22.95 1.97 -7.91
CA GLN A 390 23.41 2.72 -9.05
C GLN A 390 23.91 1.81 -10.18
N GLN A 391 24.66 0.74 -9.87
CA GLN A 391 25.10 -0.24 -10.87
C GLN A 391 23.95 -0.96 -11.55
N LEU A 392 22.92 -1.41 -10.80
CA LEU A 392 21.76 -2.06 -11.35
C LEU A 392 20.86 -1.08 -12.11
N THR A 393 20.72 0.14 -11.62
CA THR A 393 19.99 1.22 -12.30
C THR A 393 20.72 1.63 -13.60
N GLN A 394 22.05 1.63 -13.61
CA GLN A 394 22.84 1.84 -14.82
C GLN A 394 22.68 0.70 -15.83
N LEU A 395 22.63 -0.56 -15.38
CA LEU A 395 22.34 -1.72 -16.23
C LEU A 395 20.91 -1.70 -16.80
N THR A 396 19.95 -1.16 -16.06
CA THR A 396 18.56 -1.03 -16.53
C THR A 396 18.30 0.25 -17.34
N ASN A 397 19.05 1.33 -17.09
CA ASN A 397 18.89 2.64 -17.75
C ASN A 397 20.02 2.99 -18.72
N GLY A 398 21.16 2.31 -18.66
CA GLY A 398 22.39 2.68 -19.37
C GLY A 398 22.67 1.78 -20.55
N THR A 399 22.28 2.22 -21.66
CA THR A 399 23.10 2.64 -22.82
C THR A 399 22.21 3.19 -23.89
#